data_d0472785bb6e8671b9f5379a960d5277
#
_entry.id   d0472785bb6e8671b9f5379a960d5277
#
_cell.length_a   1.000
_cell.length_b   1.000
_cell.length_c   1.000
_cell.angle_alpha   90.00
_cell.angle_beta   90.00
_cell.angle_gamma   90.00
#
_symmetry.space_group_name_H-M   'P 1'
#
loop_
_entity.id
_entity.type
_entity.pdbx_description
1 polymer ?
#
loop_
_entity_poly.entity_id
_entity_poly.type
_entity_poly.pdbx_seq_one_letter_code
_entity_poly.pdbx_strand_id
1 'polypeptide(L)'
;MKEINPNDRPSSVSAGRPGSAVYPTTPLGEKFENIPTGRDVEWEPLVDFRRMDVSENTIHGAVAWAHGDEIIHSFGGNVLVYGRSMMKPLMMKPFVEVLKDLDWKQKAISCSSHNGDTEHVAAAQSLLTESEWGLMQCPLDVPLIQFGRQVRRPRRWFHTCSGEHAAILKGMRLMGMSRAGYTLPSSDWFPLYLDVLREYMNKPNWEPLRVAKDGCGFPTVSNTVNELALMFANLVARRDDD
;
A
#
# COMPACT_ATOMS: atom_id res chain seq x y z
N MET A 1 14.92 -39.80 -14.72
CA MET A 1 14.39 -38.60 -14.03
C MET A 1 14.93 -38.64 -12.63
N LYS A 2 15.76 -37.65 -12.24
CA LYS A 2 16.23 -37.54 -10.84
C LYS A 2 15.14 -36.82 -10.04
N GLU A 3 14.66 -37.44 -8.98
CA GLU A 3 13.78 -36.82 -8.02
C GLU A 3 14.47 -35.61 -7.40
N ILE A 4 13.81 -34.45 -7.45
CA ILE A 4 14.29 -33.23 -6.80
C ILE A 4 13.87 -33.31 -5.32
N ASN A 5 14.86 -33.36 -4.45
CA ASN A 5 14.64 -33.33 -3.01
C ASN A 5 14.00 -31.98 -2.61
N PRO A 6 12.82 -31.94 -1.98
CA PRO A 6 12.16 -30.71 -1.60
C PRO A 6 12.94 -29.85 -0.56
N ASN A 7 14.03 -30.38 0.01
CA ASN A 7 14.89 -29.66 0.95
C ASN A 7 16.08 -28.95 0.28
N ASP A 8 16.29 -29.10 -1.02
CA ASP A 8 17.33 -28.40 -1.79
C ASP A 8 16.85 -27.01 -2.26
N ARG A 9 16.22 -26.23 -1.39
CA ARG A 9 16.07 -24.81 -1.66
C ARG A 9 17.38 -24.11 -1.30
N PRO A 10 18.04 -23.41 -2.22
CA PRO A 10 19.17 -22.58 -1.86
C PRO A 10 18.69 -21.56 -0.83
N SER A 11 19.34 -21.53 0.30
CA SER A 11 19.19 -20.46 1.29
C SER A 11 19.61 -19.15 0.63
N SER A 12 18.67 -18.43 0.03
CA SER A 12 18.90 -17.08 -0.42
C SER A 12 18.97 -16.15 0.80
N VAL A 13 20.04 -16.27 1.56
CA VAL A 13 20.53 -15.14 2.33
C VAL A 13 21.09 -14.18 1.31
N SER A 14 20.28 -13.28 0.81
CA SER A 14 20.77 -12.15 0.04
C SER A 14 21.67 -11.35 0.97
N ALA A 15 22.98 -11.52 0.82
CA ALA A 15 23.95 -10.58 1.36
C ALA A 15 23.49 -9.18 0.92
N GLY A 16 23.14 -8.33 1.87
CA GLY A 16 22.65 -7.00 1.60
C GLY A 16 23.62 -6.28 0.68
N ARG A 17 23.15 -5.77 -0.45
CA ARG A 17 23.95 -4.91 -1.30
C ARG A 17 24.36 -3.68 -0.48
N PRO A 18 25.61 -3.21 -0.57
CA PRO A 18 25.99 -1.94 0.05
C PRO A 18 25.04 -0.85 -0.45
N GLY A 19 24.34 -0.17 0.46
CA GLY A 19 23.36 0.86 0.12
C GLY A 19 21.90 0.40 0.13
N SER A 20 21.58 -0.81 0.62
CA SER A 20 20.18 -1.16 0.88
C SER A 20 19.66 -0.30 2.03
N ALA A 21 18.57 0.44 1.77
CA ALA A 21 17.90 1.22 2.79
C ALA A 21 17.48 0.30 3.94
N VAL A 22 17.93 0.64 5.14
CA VAL A 22 17.47 -0.04 6.35
C VAL A 22 16.11 0.57 6.71
N TYR A 23 15.05 -0.21 6.55
CA TYR A 23 13.75 0.18 7.08
C TYR A 23 13.79 0.09 8.60
N PRO A 24 13.28 1.13 9.31
CA PRO A 24 13.19 1.04 10.75
C PRO A 24 12.32 -0.17 11.11
N THR A 25 12.92 -1.13 11.77
CA THR A 25 12.19 -2.25 12.36
C THR A 25 11.95 -1.90 13.81
N THR A 26 10.69 -1.80 14.20
CA THR A 26 10.38 -1.75 15.64
C THR A 26 10.90 -3.06 16.24
N PRO A 27 11.74 -3.03 17.29
CA PRO A 27 12.18 -4.26 17.91
C PRO A 27 10.97 -5.14 18.24
N LEU A 28 11.09 -6.44 18.02
CA LEU A 28 10.14 -7.43 18.53
C LEU A 28 10.24 -7.40 20.06
N GLY A 29 9.61 -6.44 20.69
CA GLY A 29 9.51 -6.31 22.12
C GLY A 29 8.12 -6.68 22.60
N GLU A 30 7.88 -6.58 23.87
CA GLU A 30 6.62 -6.89 24.58
C GLU A 30 5.35 -6.32 23.94
N LYS A 31 5.49 -5.27 23.09
CA LYS A 31 4.38 -4.66 22.34
C LYS A 31 3.74 -5.59 21.30
N PHE A 32 4.41 -6.66 20.90
CA PHE A 32 3.92 -7.59 19.88
C PHE A 32 3.32 -8.87 20.44
N GLU A 33 3.62 -9.23 21.67
CA GLU A 33 3.17 -10.48 22.27
C GLU A 33 1.64 -10.59 22.38
N ASN A 34 0.94 -9.44 22.36
CA ASN A 34 -0.51 -9.39 22.51
C ASN A 34 -1.26 -8.86 21.29
N ILE A 35 -0.59 -8.65 20.15
CA ILE A 35 -1.26 -8.18 18.93
C ILE A 35 -1.38 -9.36 17.96
N PRO A 36 -2.61 -9.80 17.65
CA PRO A 36 -2.83 -10.87 16.69
C PRO A 36 -2.27 -10.49 15.32
N THR A 37 -1.40 -11.34 14.79
CA THR A 37 -0.95 -11.26 13.39
C THR A 37 -1.83 -12.17 12.54
N GLY A 38 -1.78 -12.03 11.22
CA GLY A 38 -2.54 -12.90 10.34
C GLY A 38 -2.16 -14.39 10.41
N ARG A 39 -1.10 -14.74 11.12
CA ARG A 39 -0.66 -16.14 11.33
C ARG A 39 -1.22 -16.76 12.59
N ASP A 40 -1.37 -15.96 13.64
CA ASP A 40 -1.67 -16.42 15.00
C ASP A 40 -3.10 -16.10 15.41
N VAL A 41 -3.93 -15.66 14.46
CA VAL A 41 -5.32 -15.29 14.68
C VAL A 41 -6.25 -16.44 14.37
N GLU A 42 -7.18 -16.68 15.28
CA GLU A 42 -8.37 -17.44 14.97
C GLU A 42 -9.32 -16.54 14.15
N TRP A 43 -9.47 -16.89 12.86
CA TRP A 43 -10.28 -16.13 11.95
C TRP A 43 -11.75 -16.39 12.17
N GLU A 44 -12.57 -15.33 12.16
CA GLU A 44 -14.01 -15.44 12.29
C GLU A 44 -14.65 -16.06 11.03
N PRO A 45 -15.63 -16.97 11.15
CA PRO A 45 -16.39 -17.45 10.01
C PRO A 45 -17.31 -16.35 9.49
N LEU A 46 -17.08 -15.90 8.26
CA LEU A 46 -17.82 -14.78 7.65
C LEU A 46 -18.86 -15.22 6.65
N VAL A 47 -18.57 -16.21 5.83
CA VAL A 47 -19.45 -16.69 4.77
C VAL A 47 -19.45 -18.19 4.71
N ASP A 48 -20.62 -18.79 4.71
CA ASP A 48 -20.81 -20.23 4.58
C ASP A 48 -21.49 -20.55 3.25
N PHE A 49 -20.77 -21.26 2.37
CA PHE A 49 -21.30 -21.76 1.10
C PHE A 49 -21.96 -23.11 1.32
N ARG A 50 -23.25 -23.16 1.05
CA ARG A 50 -24.05 -24.36 1.25
C ARG A 50 -24.62 -24.88 -0.05
N ARG A 51 -24.71 -26.21 -0.13
CA ARG A 51 -25.53 -26.90 -1.10
C ARG A 51 -26.68 -27.58 -0.33
N MET A 52 -27.85 -27.03 -0.48
CA MET A 52 -28.99 -27.32 0.39
C MET A 52 -28.61 -27.04 1.87
N ASP A 53 -28.63 -28.02 2.74
CA ASP A 53 -28.30 -27.95 4.18
C ASP A 53 -26.85 -28.36 4.50
N VAL A 54 -26.09 -28.80 3.50
CA VAL A 54 -24.68 -29.20 3.67
C VAL A 54 -23.75 -28.00 3.43
N SER A 55 -22.93 -27.66 4.44
CA SER A 55 -21.85 -26.69 4.29
C SER A 55 -20.71 -27.31 3.47
N GLU A 56 -20.37 -26.68 2.33
CA GLU A 56 -19.31 -27.11 1.44
C GLU A 56 -18.01 -26.36 1.71
N ASN A 57 -18.10 -25.07 2.10
CA ASN A 57 -16.93 -24.23 2.32
C ASN A 57 -17.30 -23.05 3.22
N THR A 58 -16.43 -22.72 4.17
CA THR A 58 -16.56 -21.54 5.02
C THR A 58 -15.39 -20.60 4.79
N ILE A 59 -15.66 -19.35 4.43
CA ILE A 59 -14.64 -18.31 4.33
C ILE A 59 -14.52 -17.64 5.70
N HIS A 60 -13.30 -17.62 6.20
CA HIS A 60 -12.94 -16.96 7.45
C HIS A 60 -12.20 -15.65 7.16
N GLY A 61 -12.33 -14.67 8.04
CA GLY A 61 -11.68 -13.38 7.88
C GLY A 61 -11.87 -12.46 9.07
N ALA A 62 -11.57 -11.17 8.87
CA ALA A 62 -11.83 -10.11 9.81
C ALA A 62 -12.67 -9.02 9.14
N VAL A 63 -13.59 -8.43 9.89
CA VAL A 63 -14.47 -7.34 9.41
C VAL A 63 -14.55 -6.27 10.47
N ALA A 64 -14.47 -5.01 10.03
CA ALA A 64 -14.79 -3.86 10.86
C ALA A 64 -15.71 -2.91 10.09
N TRP A 65 -16.69 -2.37 10.77
CA TRP A 65 -17.56 -1.32 10.29
C TRP A 65 -17.45 -0.11 11.21
N ALA A 66 -17.06 1.03 10.63
CA ALA A 66 -16.92 2.29 11.33
C ALA A 66 -17.87 3.35 10.77
N HIS A 67 -18.27 4.28 11.62
CA HIS A 67 -18.99 5.49 11.27
C HIS A 67 -18.36 6.67 12.02
N GLY A 68 -17.77 7.62 11.28
CA GLY A 68 -16.95 8.65 11.88
C GLY A 68 -15.82 8.03 12.73
N ASP A 69 -15.68 8.46 13.95
CA ASP A 69 -14.62 8.01 14.87
C ASP A 69 -14.99 6.74 15.67
N GLU A 70 -16.11 6.11 15.38
CA GLU A 70 -16.60 4.95 16.13
C GLU A 70 -16.56 3.66 15.32
N ILE A 71 -16.09 2.59 15.96
CA ILE A 71 -16.27 1.22 15.45
C ILE A 71 -17.66 0.72 15.87
N ILE A 72 -18.54 0.56 14.90
CA ILE A 72 -19.93 0.11 15.15
C ILE A 72 -19.98 -1.40 15.37
N HIS A 73 -19.25 -2.16 14.51
CA HIS A 73 -19.11 -3.60 14.62
C HIS A 73 -17.70 -4.03 14.25
N SER A 74 -17.22 -5.05 14.94
CA SER A 74 -15.89 -5.63 14.66
C SER A 74 -15.87 -7.11 14.98
N PHE A 75 -15.43 -7.91 14.01
CA PHE A 75 -15.17 -9.35 14.14
C PHE A 75 -13.71 -9.58 13.72
N GLY A 76 -12.85 -9.94 14.66
CA GLY A 76 -11.42 -10.09 14.40
C GLY A 76 -10.69 -8.79 14.01
N GLY A 77 -11.31 -7.61 14.22
CA GLY A 77 -10.80 -6.33 13.71
C GLY A 77 -9.48 -5.84 14.32
N ASN A 78 -8.98 -6.48 15.37
CA ASN A 78 -7.66 -6.20 15.96
C ASN A 78 -6.51 -6.92 15.22
N VAL A 79 -6.80 -7.69 14.19
CA VAL A 79 -5.77 -8.30 13.34
C VAL A 79 -4.91 -7.25 12.71
N LEU A 80 -3.59 -7.42 12.83
CA LEU A 80 -2.60 -6.54 12.23
C LEU A 80 -2.36 -6.91 10.76
N VAL A 81 -2.58 -5.95 9.88
CA VAL A 81 -2.42 -6.11 8.43
C VAL A 81 -1.66 -4.93 7.83
N TYR A 82 -1.24 -5.07 6.58
CA TYR A 82 -0.77 -3.95 5.76
C TYR A 82 -1.88 -3.52 4.80
N GLY A 83 -2.30 -2.26 4.85
CA GLY A 83 -3.33 -1.72 3.96
C GLY A 83 -2.90 -1.68 2.49
N ARG A 84 -1.59 -1.60 2.23
CA ARG A 84 -0.99 -1.62 0.89
C ARG A 84 -1.67 -0.63 -0.08
N SER A 85 -2.04 -1.10 -1.27
CA SER A 85 -2.62 -0.24 -2.32
C SER A 85 -3.93 0.45 -1.94
N MET A 86 -4.68 -0.04 -0.95
CA MET A 86 -5.86 0.68 -0.49
C MET A 86 -5.50 2.00 0.23
N MET A 87 -4.26 2.15 0.70
CA MET A 87 -3.80 3.36 1.39
C MET A 87 -3.48 4.52 0.44
N LYS A 88 -3.45 4.32 -0.87
CA LYS A 88 -3.07 5.34 -1.86
C LYS A 88 -3.83 6.66 -1.74
N PRO A 89 -5.16 6.69 -1.53
CA PRO A 89 -5.86 7.96 -1.30
C PRO A 89 -5.29 8.74 -0.12
N LEU A 90 -5.00 8.05 1.00
CA LEU A 90 -4.41 8.67 2.19
C LEU A 90 -2.94 9.09 1.95
N MET A 91 -2.19 8.36 1.13
CA MET A 91 -0.83 8.74 0.73
C MET A 91 -0.81 10.00 -0.14
N MET A 92 -1.89 10.28 -0.87
CA MET A 92 -2.02 11.50 -1.67
C MET A 92 -2.46 12.73 -0.87
N LYS A 93 -3.07 12.56 0.30
CA LYS A 93 -3.58 13.68 1.13
C LYS A 93 -2.53 14.77 1.41
N PRO A 94 -1.25 14.48 1.74
CA PRO A 94 -0.25 15.53 1.93
C PRO A 94 -0.05 16.45 0.73
N PHE A 95 -0.46 16.01 -0.46
CA PHE A 95 -0.23 16.70 -1.72
C PHE A 95 -1.48 17.31 -2.34
N VAL A 96 -2.65 17.19 -1.72
CA VAL A 96 -3.94 17.61 -2.30
C VAL A 96 -3.90 19.05 -2.81
N GLU A 97 -3.40 19.99 -2.01
CA GLU A 97 -3.34 21.41 -2.38
C GLU A 97 -2.45 21.68 -3.61
N VAL A 98 -1.28 21.03 -3.68
CA VAL A 98 -0.34 21.24 -4.78
C VAL A 98 -0.71 20.42 -6.03
N LEU A 99 -1.58 19.43 -5.89
CA LEU A 99 -2.07 18.58 -6.97
C LEU A 99 -3.54 18.87 -7.38
N LYS A 100 -4.15 19.92 -6.85
CA LYS A 100 -5.56 20.25 -7.08
C LYS A 100 -5.92 20.46 -8.57
N ASP A 101 -4.99 20.96 -9.36
CA ASP A 101 -5.19 21.27 -10.78
C ASP A 101 -5.00 20.04 -11.70
N LEU A 102 -4.75 18.85 -11.14
CA LEU A 102 -4.72 17.62 -11.91
C LEU A 102 -6.09 17.34 -12.53
N ASP A 103 -6.09 16.86 -13.76
CA ASP A 103 -7.31 16.36 -14.37
C ASP A 103 -7.81 15.08 -13.68
N TRP A 104 -9.04 14.66 -13.98
CA TRP A 104 -9.65 13.52 -13.33
C TRP A 104 -8.90 12.18 -13.58
N LYS A 105 -8.28 12.01 -14.79
CA LYS A 105 -7.48 10.81 -15.11
C LYS A 105 -6.20 10.79 -14.29
N GLN A 106 -5.56 11.93 -14.14
CA GLN A 106 -4.37 12.08 -13.32
C GLN A 106 -4.68 11.82 -11.83
N LYS A 107 -5.79 12.38 -11.32
CA LYS A 107 -6.25 12.12 -9.94
C LYS A 107 -6.55 10.63 -9.73
N ALA A 108 -7.31 10.03 -10.63
CA ALA A 108 -7.65 8.62 -10.55
C ALA A 108 -6.42 7.70 -10.57
N ILE A 109 -5.48 7.92 -11.50
CA ILE A 109 -4.28 7.09 -11.61
C ILE A 109 -3.32 7.23 -10.42
N SER A 110 -3.36 8.40 -9.74
CA SER A 110 -2.56 8.66 -8.54
C SER A 110 -3.01 7.82 -7.34
N CYS A 111 -4.31 7.54 -7.24
CA CYS A 111 -4.93 6.84 -6.12
C CYS A 111 -5.30 5.38 -6.40
N SER A 112 -5.07 4.88 -7.62
CA SER A 112 -5.48 3.53 -8.02
C SER A 112 -4.32 2.62 -8.34
N SER A 113 -4.63 1.32 -8.38
CA SER A 113 -3.79 0.32 -9.05
C SER A 113 -4.31 0.13 -10.47
N HIS A 114 -3.41 -0.02 -11.44
CA HIS A 114 -3.79 -0.10 -12.85
C HIS A 114 -3.17 -1.29 -13.58
N ASN A 115 -3.74 -1.63 -14.75
CA ASN A 115 -3.36 -2.81 -15.53
C ASN A 115 -2.17 -2.57 -16.48
N GLY A 116 -1.64 -1.35 -16.55
CA GLY A 116 -0.58 -1.00 -17.51
C GLY A 116 -1.08 -0.84 -18.95
N ASP A 117 -2.38 -0.62 -19.16
CA ASP A 117 -2.95 -0.34 -20.48
C ASP A 117 -2.46 1.03 -20.99
N THR A 118 -2.60 1.25 -22.29
CA THR A 118 -2.08 2.47 -22.94
C THR A 118 -2.58 3.76 -22.29
N GLU A 119 -3.87 3.81 -21.92
CA GLU A 119 -4.46 4.98 -21.27
C GLU A 119 -3.92 5.19 -19.86
N HIS A 120 -3.78 4.10 -19.08
CA HIS A 120 -3.20 4.15 -17.74
C HIS A 120 -1.75 4.66 -17.77
N VAL A 121 -0.95 4.11 -18.69
CA VAL A 121 0.45 4.52 -18.86
C VAL A 121 0.53 6.00 -19.28
N ALA A 122 -0.30 6.43 -20.22
CA ALA A 122 -0.33 7.82 -20.65
C ALA A 122 -0.71 8.77 -19.50
N ALA A 123 -1.72 8.42 -18.71
CA ALA A 123 -2.12 9.20 -17.54
C ALA A 123 -1.00 9.26 -16.48
N ALA A 124 -0.33 8.14 -16.18
CA ALA A 124 0.78 8.12 -15.23
C ALA A 124 1.98 8.94 -15.74
N GLN A 125 2.32 8.84 -17.03
CA GLN A 125 3.41 9.61 -17.64
C GLN A 125 3.14 11.10 -17.66
N SER A 126 1.88 11.52 -17.83
CA SER A 126 1.51 12.95 -17.85
C SER A 126 1.70 13.66 -16.51
N LEU A 127 1.90 12.93 -15.42
CA LEU A 127 2.21 13.50 -14.10
C LEU A 127 3.63 14.06 -14.01
N LEU A 128 4.56 13.56 -14.83
CA LEU A 128 5.97 13.96 -14.84
C LEU A 128 6.40 14.45 -16.23
N THR A 129 7.41 15.28 -16.28
CA THR A 129 8.09 15.61 -17.54
C THR A 129 8.96 14.41 -17.97
N GLU A 130 9.28 14.31 -19.26
CA GLU A 130 10.12 13.20 -19.77
C GLU A 130 11.50 13.16 -19.10
N SER A 131 12.07 14.31 -18.76
CA SER A 131 13.35 14.40 -18.03
C SER A 131 13.28 13.84 -16.61
N GLU A 132 12.08 13.75 -16.02
CA GLU A 132 11.86 13.20 -14.69
C GLU A 132 11.56 11.70 -14.68
N TRP A 133 11.26 11.11 -15.84
CA TRP A 133 10.90 9.68 -15.90
C TRP A 133 11.98 8.75 -15.35
N GLY A 134 13.24 9.16 -15.43
CA GLY A 134 14.37 8.44 -14.84
C GLY A 134 14.37 8.35 -13.31
N LEU A 135 13.57 9.19 -12.63
CA LEU A 135 13.45 9.18 -11.16
C LEU A 135 12.59 8.03 -10.64
N MET A 136 11.76 7.42 -11.48
CA MET A 136 10.87 6.32 -11.10
C MET A 136 11.63 5.13 -10.54
N GLN A 137 11.26 4.66 -9.34
CA GLN A 137 11.92 3.55 -8.66
C GLN A 137 11.03 2.31 -8.49
N CYS A 138 9.76 2.36 -8.92
CA CYS A 138 8.95 1.14 -8.95
C CYS A 138 9.62 0.05 -9.82
N PRO A 139 9.39 -1.24 -9.54
CA PRO A 139 9.96 -2.33 -10.33
C PRO A 139 9.61 -2.25 -11.82
N LEU A 140 10.39 -2.93 -12.65
CA LEU A 140 10.01 -3.19 -14.03
C LEU A 140 8.85 -4.19 -14.05
N ASP A 141 7.86 -3.94 -14.88
CA ASP A 141 6.68 -4.77 -14.99
C ASP A 141 6.19 -4.84 -16.45
N VAL A 142 5.11 -5.56 -16.66
CA VAL A 142 4.46 -5.77 -17.95
C VAL A 142 2.97 -5.45 -17.80
N PRO A 143 2.30 -5.01 -18.88
CA PRO A 143 0.84 -4.83 -18.83
C PRO A 143 0.15 -6.14 -18.42
N LEU A 144 -0.86 -6.04 -17.55
CA LEU A 144 -1.56 -7.22 -17.03
C LEU A 144 -2.12 -8.12 -18.14
N ILE A 145 -2.60 -7.54 -19.24
CA ILE A 145 -3.09 -8.27 -20.40
C ILE A 145 -2.01 -9.13 -21.09
N GLN A 146 -0.73 -8.82 -20.83
CA GLN A 146 0.40 -9.57 -21.38
C GLN A 146 0.98 -10.58 -20.37
N PHE A 147 0.38 -10.70 -19.19
CA PHE A 147 0.82 -11.66 -18.19
C PHE A 147 0.81 -13.08 -18.74
N GLY A 148 1.93 -13.78 -18.58
CA GLY A 148 2.13 -15.11 -19.15
C GLY A 148 2.50 -15.14 -20.65
N ARG A 149 2.59 -13.99 -21.34
CA ARG A 149 3.08 -13.88 -22.71
C ARG A 149 4.53 -13.42 -22.74
N GLN A 150 5.25 -13.68 -23.82
CA GLN A 150 6.60 -13.12 -24.00
C GLN A 150 6.53 -11.61 -24.06
N VAL A 151 7.02 -10.94 -23.03
CA VAL A 151 7.11 -9.49 -22.98
C VAL A 151 8.48 -9.06 -23.44
N ARG A 152 8.52 -8.37 -24.55
CA ARG A 152 9.78 -7.98 -25.16
C ARG A 152 10.51 -6.85 -24.45
N ARG A 153 9.79 -5.99 -23.70
CA ARG A 153 10.38 -4.81 -23.03
C ARG A 153 9.58 -4.42 -21.78
N PRO A 154 9.87 -5.02 -20.61
CA PRO A 154 9.32 -4.57 -19.34
C PRO A 154 9.68 -3.10 -19.10
N ARG A 155 8.75 -2.33 -18.52
CA ARG A 155 8.94 -0.91 -18.19
C ARG A 155 8.38 -0.63 -16.79
N ARG A 156 8.93 0.37 -16.09
CA ARG A 156 8.40 0.83 -14.81
C ARG A 156 6.98 1.39 -14.94
N TRP A 157 6.65 2.00 -16.08
CA TRP A 157 5.32 2.54 -16.35
C TRP A 157 4.20 1.50 -16.45
N PHE A 158 4.55 0.23 -16.67
CA PHE A 158 3.58 -0.86 -16.65
C PHE A 158 3.28 -1.37 -15.24
N HIS A 159 4.11 -0.99 -14.26
CA HIS A 159 3.88 -1.38 -12.88
C HIS A 159 2.57 -0.77 -12.37
N THR A 160 1.77 -1.58 -11.71
CA THR A 160 0.42 -1.23 -11.20
C THR A 160 0.40 0.02 -10.29
N CYS A 161 1.53 0.41 -9.71
CA CYS A 161 1.67 1.58 -8.84
C CYS A 161 2.39 2.76 -9.52
N SER A 162 2.65 2.73 -10.85
CA SER A 162 3.44 3.78 -11.48
C SER A 162 2.79 5.17 -11.38
N GLY A 163 1.46 5.25 -11.40
CA GLY A 163 0.72 6.51 -11.21
C GLY A 163 0.94 7.12 -9.83
N GLU A 164 0.87 6.31 -8.78
CA GLU A 164 1.17 6.73 -7.40
C GLU A 164 2.60 7.24 -7.25
N HIS A 165 3.59 6.51 -7.80
CA HIS A 165 4.99 6.95 -7.79
C HIS A 165 5.17 8.29 -8.50
N ALA A 166 4.56 8.46 -9.67
CA ALA A 166 4.64 9.70 -10.43
C ALA A 166 3.97 10.87 -9.69
N ALA A 167 2.83 10.63 -9.06
CA ALA A 167 2.10 11.64 -8.29
C ALA A 167 2.89 12.12 -7.06
N ILE A 168 3.46 11.20 -6.27
CA ILE A 168 4.31 11.55 -5.13
C ILE A 168 5.53 12.36 -5.58
N LEU A 169 6.23 11.92 -6.64
CA LEU A 169 7.36 12.68 -7.20
C LEU A 169 6.97 14.09 -7.66
N LYS A 170 5.79 14.24 -8.28
CA LYS A 170 5.24 15.54 -8.67
C LYS A 170 4.90 16.40 -7.44
N GLY A 171 4.21 15.83 -6.47
CA GLY A 171 3.84 16.52 -5.23
C GLY A 171 5.08 16.99 -4.46
N MET A 172 6.06 16.14 -4.26
CA MET A 172 7.34 16.49 -3.62
C MET A 172 8.04 17.63 -4.36
N ARG A 173 8.08 17.60 -5.71
CA ARG A 173 8.65 18.70 -6.49
C ARG A 173 7.92 20.01 -6.25
N LEU A 174 6.60 20.00 -6.28
CA LEU A 174 5.78 21.21 -6.10
C LEU A 174 5.91 21.78 -4.68
N MET A 175 6.16 20.93 -3.69
CA MET A 175 6.43 21.33 -2.30
C MET A 175 7.91 21.66 -2.03
N GLY A 176 8.80 21.58 -3.02
CA GLY A 176 10.22 21.86 -2.85
C GLY A 176 10.99 20.80 -2.06
N MET A 177 10.45 19.59 -1.93
CA MET A 177 11.06 18.48 -1.20
C MET A 177 12.13 17.76 -2.02
N SER A 178 13.10 17.15 -1.33
CA SER A 178 14.09 16.29 -1.97
C SER A 178 13.44 15.01 -2.48
N ARG A 179 13.58 14.71 -3.77
CA ARG A 179 13.08 13.47 -4.38
C ARG A 179 14.07 12.31 -4.29
N ALA A 180 15.27 12.55 -3.76
CA ALA A 180 16.25 11.48 -3.53
C ALA A 180 15.72 10.55 -2.44
N GLY A 181 15.71 9.24 -2.73
CA GLY A 181 15.22 8.24 -1.76
C GLY A 181 13.74 8.36 -1.42
N TYR A 182 12.92 8.88 -2.32
CA TYR A 182 11.48 9.09 -2.09
C TYR A 182 10.70 7.79 -1.73
N THR A 183 11.27 6.63 -1.98
CA THR A 183 10.72 5.33 -1.59
C THR A 183 11.19 4.85 -0.21
N LEU A 184 11.86 5.70 0.57
CA LEU A 184 12.39 5.37 1.88
C LEU A 184 11.53 5.96 3.00
N PRO A 185 11.47 5.32 4.17
CA PRO A 185 10.84 5.91 5.35
C PRO A 185 11.51 7.21 5.84
N SER A 186 12.73 7.48 5.41
CA SER A 186 13.46 8.71 5.70
C SER A 186 13.17 9.85 4.72
N SER A 187 12.28 9.65 3.74
CA SER A 187 11.90 10.69 2.79
C SER A 187 11.02 11.77 3.43
N ASP A 188 11.12 13.00 2.90
CA ASP A 188 10.42 14.17 3.47
C ASP A 188 8.90 14.03 3.51
N TRP A 189 8.30 13.26 2.60
CA TRP A 189 6.85 13.08 2.53
C TRP A 189 6.30 12.04 3.52
N PHE A 190 7.11 11.08 3.95
CA PHE A 190 6.63 9.96 4.76
C PHE A 190 6.12 10.39 6.14
N PRO A 191 6.78 11.32 6.88
CA PRO A 191 6.21 11.87 8.11
C PRO A 191 4.85 12.53 7.91
N LEU A 192 4.65 13.27 6.81
CA LEU A 192 3.37 13.90 6.50
C LEU A 192 2.27 12.87 6.26
N TYR A 193 2.61 11.75 5.61
CA TYR A 193 1.69 10.63 5.47
C TYR A 193 1.30 10.02 6.83
N LEU A 194 2.26 9.85 7.76
CA LEU A 194 1.94 9.36 9.10
C LEU A 194 1.02 10.34 9.86
N ASP A 195 1.20 11.65 9.68
CA ASP A 195 0.32 12.66 10.27
C ASP A 195 -1.10 12.56 9.72
N VAL A 196 -1.27 12.32 8.42
CA VAL A 196 -2.56 12.02 7.81
C VAL A 196 -3.21 10.79 8.46
N LEU A 197 -2.47 9.71 8.66
CA LEU A 197 -3.02 8.51 9.30
C LEU A 197 -3.48 8.79 10.73
N ARG A 198 -2.68 9.52 11.51
CA ARG A 198 -3.03 9.94 12.87
C ARG A 198 -4.31 10.76 12.91
N GLU A 199 -4.42 11.71 11.99
CA GLU A 199 -5.58 12.59 11.85
C GLU A 199 -6.84 11.79 11.50
N TYR A 200 -6.78 10.94 10.45
CA TYR A 200 -7.94 10.19 9.97
C TYR A 200 -8.36 9.05 10.91
N MET A 201 -7.51 8.63 11.85
CA MET A 201 -7.87 7.72 12.93
C MET A 201 -8.31 8.46 14.21
N ASN A 202 -8.16 9.79 14.26
CA ASN A 202 -8.30 10.58 15.48
C ASN A 202 -7.40 10.07 16.63
N LYS A 203 -6.15 9.69 16.29
CA LYS A 203 -5.15 9.12 17.22
C LYS A 203 -3.83 9.89 17.11
N PRO A 204 -3.71 11.08 17.71
CA PRO A 204 -2.55 11.98 17.51
C PRO A 204 -1.20 11.36 17.91
N ASN A 205 -1.19 10.43 18.84
CA ASN A 205 0.01 9.74 19.33
C ASN A 205 0.22 8.35 18.71
N TRP A 206 -0.53 8.00 17.66
CA TRP A 206 -0.37 6.70 17.02
C TRP A 206 0.97 6.59 16.29
N GLU A 207 1.58 5.42 16.44
CA GLU A 207 2.76 5.02 15.68
C GLU A 207 2.55 3.64 15.08
N PRO A 208 3.03 3.39 13.85
CA PRO A 208 2.93 2.07 13.27
C PRO A 208 3.81 1.08 14.04
N LEU A 209 3.26 -0.09 14.36
CA LEU A 209 4.04 -1.16 14.97
C LEU A 209 5.11 -1.71 14.03
N ARG A 210 4.88 -1.62 12.72
CA ARG A 210 5.79 -2.05 11.67
C ARG A 210 5.75 -1.09 10.50
N VAL A 211 6.93 -0.83 9.96
CA VAL A 211 7.11 -0.26 8.63
C VAL A 211 7.85 -1.30 7.79
N ALA A 212 7.26 -1.69 6.68
CA ALA A 212 7.86 -2.66 5.74
C ALA A 212 7.99 -2.03 4.35
N LYS A 213 8.71 -2.71 3.47
CA LYS A 213 8.78 -2.35 2.06
C LYS A 213 7.71 -3.09 1.29
N ASP A 214 6.83 -2.38 0.60
CA ASP A 214 5.84 -2.99 -0.30
C ASP A 214 6.49 -3.47 -1.61
N GLY A 215 5.75 -4.28 -2.36
CA GLY A 215 6.19 -4.79 -3.67
C GLY A 215 6.55 -3.71 -4.68
N CYS A 216 5.91 -2.54 -4.63
CA CYS A 216 6.25 -1.39 -5.47
C CYS A 216 7.49 -0.61 -5.01
N GLY A 217 7.96 -0.85 -3.81
CA GLY A 217 9.13 -0.17 -3.22
C GLY A 217 8.81 0.87 -2.17
N PHE A 218 7.57 1.35 -2.06
CA PHE A 218 7.18 2.29 -1.01
C PHE A 218 7.18 1.68 0.38
N PRO A 219 7.38 2.49 1.44
CA PRO A 219 7.11 2.07 2.80
C PRO A 219 5.61 1.82 2.98
N THR A 220 5.27 0.69 3.58
CA THR A 220 3.91 0.36 4.00
C THR A 220 3.88 0.16 5.50
N VAL A 221 2.84 0.66 6.14
CA VAL A 221 2.68 0.62 7.60
C VAL A 221 1.65 -0.41 8.00
N SER A 222 1.87 -1.03 9.15
CA SER A 222 0.91 -1.96 9.73
C SER A 222 -0.19 -1.21 10.47
N ASN A 223 -1.42 -1.65 10.25
CA ASN A 223 -2.64 -1.15 10.90
C ASN A 223 -3.50 -2.34 11.32
N THR A 224 -4.34 -2.17 12.31
CA THR A 224 -5.43 -3.11 12.54
C THR A 224 -6.55 -2.89 11.51
N VAL A 225 -7.39 -3.91 11.32
CA VAL A 225 -8.58 -3.76 10.45
C VAL A 225 -9.53 -2.67 10.99
N ASN A 226 -9.63 -2.53 12.31
CA ASN A 226 -10.38 -1.44 12.95
C ASN A 226 -9.80 -0.06 12.59
N GLU A 227 -8.48 0.10 12.63
CA GLU A 227 -7.82 1.35 12.25
C GLU A 227 -8.05 1.69 10.78
N LEU A 228 -7.98 0.70 9.90
CA LEU A 228 -8.32 0.90 8.49
C LEU A 228 -9.77 1.36 8.33
N ALA A 229 -10.71 0.74 9.03
CA ALA A 229 -12.13 1.13 8.96
C ALA A 229 -12.34 2.58 9.42
N LEU A 230 -11.70 3.02 10.51
CA LEU A 230 -11.76 4.42 11.00
C LEU A 230 -11.21 5.39 9.95
N MET A 231 -10.04 5.12 9.41
CA MET A 231 -9.42 5.99 8.41
C MET A 231 -10.32 6.20 7.19
N PHE A 232 -10.92 5.13 6.66
CA PHE A 232 -11.79 5.24 5.49
C PHE A 232 -13.17 5.82 5.81
N ALA A 233 -13.73 5.59 7.01
CA ALA A 233 -14.95 6.26 7.45
C ALA A 233 -14.75 7.78 7.53
N ASN A 234 -13.63 8.23 8.10
CA ASN A 234 -13.28 9.63 8.20
C ASN A 234 -12.91 10.26 6.85
N LEU A 235 -12.27 9.50 5.96
CA LEU A 235 -11.98 9.97 4.60
C LEU A 235 -13.30 10.29 3.83
N VAL A 236 -14.32 9.45 4.01
CA VAL A 236 -15.64 9.69 3.38
C VAL A 236 -16.38 10.83 4.08
N ALA A 237 -16.33 10.90 5.41
CA ALA A 237 -17.05 11.93 6.18
C ALA A 237 -16.52 13.36 5.90
N ARG A 238 -15.22 13.48 5.60
CA ARG A 238 -14.54 14.78 5.33
C ARG A 238 -14.41 15.10 3.84
N ARG A 239 -15.14 14.40 2.97
CA ARG A 239 -15.04 14.57 1.50
C ARG A 239 -15.35 15.98 0.98
N ASP A 240 -16.13 16.74 1.75
CA ASP A 240 -16.55 18.10 1.37
C ASP A 240 -15.60 19.19 1.95
N ASP A 241 -14.64 18.79 2.78
CA ASP A 241 -13.62 19.67 3.39
C ASP A 241 -12.32 19.71 2.56
N ASP A 242 -12.20 18.87 1.55
CA ASP A 242 -11.06 18.64 0.67
C ASP A 242 -11.46 18.85 -0.81
#